data_3f3c0b36e0b1f3388832183a63f96c89
#
_entry.id   3f3c0b36e0b1f3388832183a63f96c89
#
_cell.length_a   1.000
_cell.length_b   1.000
_cell.length_c   1.000
_cell.angle_alpha   90.00
_cell.angle_beta   90.00
_cell.angle_gamma   90.00
#
_symmetry.space_group_name_H-M   'P 1'
#
loop_
_entity.id
_entity.type
_entity.pdbx_description
1 polymer ?
#
loop_
_entity_poly.entity_id
_entity_poly.type
_entity_poly.pdbx_seq_one_letter_code
_entity_poly.pdbx_strand_id
1 'polypeptide(L)'
;MIHQTAIIDPKAKLHSSVKIGPYSIVGPNVEIDENTEVQSHVSIVGNTKIGKNNKIYPFASIGNDPQDLKFEGEETKLEIGNQNKIRECVTINPGTNGGGGITKVGNNCLFMVSAHIAHDCTVGDNVILANSVPLGGHAHIEDNVITVSYTHLRAHETLR
;
A
#
# COMPACT_ATOMS: atom_id res chain seq x y z
N MET A 1 7.69 -18.19 -5.29
CA MET A 1 7.28 -18.68 -6.64
C MET A 1 6.66 -17.53 -7.41
N ILE A 2 7.19 -17.21 -8.59
CA ILE A 2 6.69 -16.14 -9.47
C ILE A 2 5.99 -16.78 -10.67
N HIS A 3 4.76 -16.35 -10.94
CA HIS A 3 3.99 -16.87 -12.08
C HIS A 3 4.61 -16.36 -13.40
N GLN A 4 4.61 -17.18 -14.45
CA GLN A 4 5.27 -16.87 -15.72
C GLN A 4 4.71 -15.65 -16.46
N THR A 5 3.47 -15.24 -16.17
CA THR A 5 2.83 -14.05 -16.76
C THR A 5 2.98 -12.79 -15.89
N ALA A 6 3.65 -12.88 -14.75
CA ALA A 6 3.97 -11.70 -13.96
C ALA A 6 5.10 -10.92 -14.63
N ILE A 7 5.01 -9.60 -14.58
CA ILE A 7 6.01 -8.67 -15.12
C ILE A 7 6.79 -8.09 -13.95
N ILE A 8 8.02 -8.57 -13.77
CA ILE A 8 8.90 -8.13 -12.70
C ILE A 8 10.08 -7.37 -13.30
N ASP A 9 10.28 -6.12 -12.88
CA ASP A 9 11.45 -5.39 -13.28
C ASP A 9 12.73 -6.06 -12.71
N PRO A 10 13.81 -6.21 -13.50
CA PRO A 10 15.04 -6.84 -13.03
C PRO A 10 15.71 -6.14 -11.83
N LYS A 11 15.40 -4.87 -11.58
CA LYS A 11 15.93 -4.10 -10.44
C LYS A 11 15.13 -4.31 -9.16
N ALA A 12 13.91 -4.88 -9.26
CA ALA A 12 13.09 -5.18 -8.07
C ALA A 12 13.81 -6.14 -7.13
N LYS A 13 13.71 -5.88 -5.83
CA LYS A 13 14.33 -6.71 -4.80
C LYS A 13 13.26 -7.58 -4.13
N LEU A 14 13.20 -8.83 -4.50
CA LEU A 14 12.23 -9.78 -3.96
C LEU A 14 12.98 -10.84 -3.14
N HIS A 15 12.52 -11.08 -1.91
CA HIS A 15 13.01 -12.22 -1.14
C HIS A 15 12.62 -13.54 -1.83
N SER A 16 13.44 -14.56 -1.74
CA SER A 16 13.25 -15.84 -2.44
C SER A 16 11.95 -16.58 -2.11
N SER A 17 11.35 -16.30 -0.97
CA SER A 17 10.08 -16.90 -0.52
C SER A 17 8.84 -16.16 -1.02
N VAL A 18 8.98 -15.00 -1.67
CA VAL A 18 7.86 -14.20 -2.19
C VAL A 18 7.11 -14.97 -3.28
N LYS A 19 5.78 -14.86 -3.25
CA LYS A 19 4.92 -15.41 -4.28
C LYS A 19 4.26 -14.29 -5.06
N ILE A 20 4.34 -14.35 -6.38
CA ILE A 20 3.69 -13.37 -7.27
C ILE A 20 2.76 -14.12 -8.22
N GLY A 21 1.48 -13.76 -8.18
CA GLY A 21 0.43 -14.33 -9.03
C GLY A 21 0.44 -13.81 -10.47
N PRO A 22 -0.42 -14.37 -11.32
CA PRO A 22 -0.46 -14.04 -12.74
C PRO A 22 -0.84 -12.59 -13.00
N TYR A 23 -0.28 -12.03 -14.07
CA TYR A 23 -0.57 -10.68 -14.58
C TYR A 23 -0.32 -9.55 -13.56
N SER A 24 0.48 -9.79 -12.55
CA SER A 24 0.91 -8.75 -11.61
C SER A 24 2.17 -8.06 -12.12
N ILE A 25 2.30 -6.77 -11.80
CA ILE A 25 3.41 -5.92 -12.21
C ILE A 25 4.17 -5.47 -10.98
N VAL A 26 5.50 -5.60 -11.00
CA VAL A 26 6.39 -5.12 -9.94
C VAL A 26 7.46 -4.23 -10.57
N GLY A 27 7.48 -2.97 -10.15
CA GLY A 27 8.38 -1.94 -10.68
C GLY A 27 9.83 -2.01 -10.15
N PRO A 28 10.74 -1.19 -10.71
CA PRO A 28 12.19 -1.28 -10.48
C PRO A 28 12.63 -0.95 -9.05
N ASN A 29 11.93 -0.05 -8.37
CA ASN A 29 12.32 0.42 -7.04
C ASN A 29 11.49 -0.22 -5.93
N VAL A 30 10.93 -1.39 -6.21
CA VAL A 30 10.10 -2.15 -5.27
C VAL A 30 10.95 -3.15 -4.50
N GLU A 31 10.78 -3.19 -3.18
CA GLU A 31 11.37 -4.20 -2.30
C GLU A 31 10.24 -4.97 -1.60
N ILE A 32 10.27 -6.31 -1.63
CA ILE A 32 9.28 -7.17 -0.97
C ILE A 32 9.99 -8.23 -0.15
N ASP A 33 9.71 -8.24 1.16
CA ASP A 33 10.33 -9.13 2.13
C ASP A 33 9.62 -10.50 2.22
N GLU A 34 10.14 -11.33 3.12
CA GLU A 34 9.84 -12.76 3.28
C GLU A 34 8.36 -13.12 3.33
N ASN A 35 8.00 -14.21 2.67
CA ASN A 35 6.68 -14.85 2.74
C ASN A 35 5.49 -13.95 2.35
N THR A 36 5.74 -12.81 1.74
CA THR A 36 4.67 -11.97 1.20
C THR A 36 4.09 -12.62 -0.05
N GLU A 37 2.76 -12.67 -0.11
CA GLU A 37 1.98 -13.24 -1.21
C GLU A 37 1.25 -12.13 -1.96
N VAL A 38 1.58 -11.95 -3.22
CA VAL A 38 0.90 -11.05 -4.15
C VAL A 38 0.04 -11.91 -5.09
N GLN A 39 -1.27 -11.70 -5.08
CA GLN A 39 -2.20 -12.45 -5.93
C GLN A 39 -2.19 -11.93 -7.37
N SER A 40 -3.21 -12.23 -8.17
CA SER A 40 -3.25 -11.85 -9.58
C SER A 40 -3.60 -10.38 -9.80
N HIS A 41 -3.14 -9.81 -10.93
CA HIS A 41 -3.52 -8.48 -11.40
C HIS A 41 -3.24 -7.36 -10.37
N VAL A 42 -2.17 -7.47 -9.60
CA VAL A 42 -1.73 -6.45 -8.65
C VAL A 42 -0.66 -5.58 -9.31
N SER A 43 -0.75 -4.27 -9.12
CA SER A 43 0.29 -3.32 -9.50
C SER A 43 1.04 -2.84 -8.26
N ILE A 44 2.37 -3.06 -8.22
CA ILE A 44 3.26 -2.54 -7.18
C ILE A 44 4.39 -1.79 -7.86
N VAL A 45 4.42 -0.48 -7.69
CA VAL A 45 5.36 0.40 -8.38
C VAL A 45 5.90 1.49 -7.45
N GLY A 46 6.60 2.47 -8.01
CA GLY A 46 7.22 3.55 -7.25
C GLY A 46 8.33 3.05 -6.32
N ASN A 47 8.79 3.90 -5.42
CA ASN A 47 9.76 3.55 -4.38
C ASN A 47 9.00 2.95 -3.18
N THR A 48 8.65 1.67 -3.30
CA THR A 48 7.75 0.97 -2.39
C THR A 48 8.46 -0.17 -1.68
N LYS A 49 8.43 -0.14 -0.35
CA LYS A 49 8.93 -1.21 0.49
C LYS A 49 7.78 -1.92 1.21
N ILE A 50 7.72 -3.25 1.06
CA ILE A 50 6.70 -4.11 1.68
C ILE A 50 7.41 -5.14 2.57
N GLY A 51 7.02 -5.17 3.83
CA GLY A 51 7.56 -6.10 4.83
C GLY A 51 7.11 -7.55 4.63
N LYS A 52 7.21 -8.32 5.71
CA LYS A 52 7.05 -9.78 5.73
C LYS A 52 5.60 -10.22 5.90
N ASN A 53 5.28 -11.42 5.38
CA ASN A 53 4.01 -12.12 5.64
C ASN A 53 2.76 -11.31 5.25
N ASN A 54 2.87 -10.38 4.31
CA ASN A 54 1.72 -9.64 3.79
C ASN A 54 0.95 -10.50 2.78
N LYS A 55 -0.35 -10.26 2.68
CA LYS A 55 -1.20 -10.85 1.64
C LYS A 55 -1.91 -9.76 0.86
N ILE A 56 -1.61 -9.67 -0.43
CA ILE A 56 -2.11 -8.64 -1.33
C ILE A 56 -3.04 -9.29 -2.35
N TYR A 57 -4.28 -8.85 -2.35
CA TYR A 57 -5.37 -9.45 -3.12
C TYR A 57 -5.51 -8.81 -4.51
N PRO A 58 -6.29 -9.45 -5.42
CA PRO A 58 -6.35 -9.02 -6.80
C PRO A 58 -6.78 -7.56 -6.99
N PHE A 59 -6.24 -6.95 -8.03
CA PHE A 59 -6.53 -5.58 -8.44
C PHE A 59 -6.11 -4.49 -7.43
N ALA A 60 -5.33 -4.81 -6.42
CA ALA A 60 -4.73 -3.78 -5.57
C ALA A 60 -3.71 -2.95 -6.37
N SER A 61 -3.66 -1.64 -6.10
CA SER A 61 -2.78 -0.68 -6.75
C SER A 61 -1.93 0.02 -5.67
N ILE A 62 -0.65 -0.30 -5.62
CA ILE A 62 0.26 0.08 -4.53
C ILE A 62 1.44 0.86 -5.09
N GLY A 63 1.66 2.07 -4.57
CA GLY A 63 2.80 2.91 -4.94
C GLY A 63 2.65 3.65 -6.26
N ASN A 64 1.47 3.65 -6.89
CA ASN A 64 1.17 4.50 -8.04
C ASN A 64 1.06 5.97 -7.61
N ASP A 65 1.23 6.86 -8.55
CA ASP A 65 1.28 8.30 -8.35
C ASP A 65 0.13 8.81 -7.45
N PRO A 66 0.43 9.74 -6.52
CA PRO A 66 -0.58 10.36 -5.69
C PRO A 66 -1.64 11.10 -6.51
N GLN A 67 -2.87 11.11 -6.02
CA GLN A 67 -3.96 11.90 -6.62
C GLN A 67 -3.89 13.35 -6.10
N ASP A 68 -2.74 13.98 -6.26
CA ASP A 68 -2.50 15.38 -5.90
C ASP A 68 -2.06 16.17 -7.14
N LEU A 69 -2.77 17.25 -7.44
CA LEU A 69 -2.47 18.13 -8.58
C LEU A 69 -1.08 18.81 -8.50
N LYS A 70 -0.49 18.82 -7.32
CA LYS A 70 0.86 19.39 -7.07
C LYS A 70 1.98 18.37 -7.28
N PHE A 71 1.65 17.10 -7.46
CA PHE A 71 2.63 16.06 -7.68
C PHE A 71 3.23 16.20 -9.08
N GLU A 72 4.55 16.36 -9.15
CA GLU A 72 5.31 16.59 -10.39
C GLU A 72 6.22 15.39 -10.76
N GLY A 73 6.04 14.23 -10.13
CA GLY A 73 6.86 13.04 -10.37
C GLY A 73 8.11 12.97 -9.49
N GLU A 74 8.13 13.68 -8.37
CA GLU A 74 9.22 13.68 -7.41
C GLU A 74 9.44 12.31 -6.76
N GLU A 75 10.68 12.04 -6.31
CA GLU A 75 11.02 10.79 -5.63
C GLU A 75 10.46 10.78 -4.21
N THR A 76 9.41 10.04 -4.00
CA THR A 76 8.76 9.85 -2.71
C THR A 76 8.65 8.37 -2.38
N LYS A 77 8.22 8.03 -1.17
CA LYS A 77 8.29 6.67 -0.64
C LYS A 77 6.94 6.17 -0.13
N LEU A 78 6.80 4.86 -0.20
CA LEU A 78 5.74 4.12 0.48
C LEU A 78 6.38 2.98 1.29
N GLU A 79 6.11 2.93 2.59
CA GLU A 79 6.53 1.85 3.46
C GLU A 79 5.31 1.13 4.04
N ILE A 80 5.26 -0.18 3.85
CA ILE A 80 4.23 -1.07 4.38
C ILE A 80 4.91 -2.09 5.29
N GLY A 81 4.45 -2.19 6.53
CA GLY A 81 4.95 -3.11 7.53
C GLY A 81 4.62 -4.58 7.23
N ASN A 82 4.42 -5.36 8.29
CA ASN A 82 4.31 -6.81 8.21
C ASN A 82 2.88 -7.30 8.47
N GLN A 83 2.56 -8.53 8.01
CA GLN A 83 1.34 -9.26 8.35
C GLN A 83 0.03 -8.55 7.95
N ASN A 84 0.07 -7.65 6.99
CA ASN A 84 -1.10 -6.93 6.53
C ASN A 84 -1.91 -7.75 5.51
N LYS A 85 -3.21 -7.56 5.51
CA LYS A 85 -4.13 -8.08 4.49
C LYS A 85 -4.68 -6.89 3.68
N ILE A 86 -4.21 -6.76 2.47
CA ILE A 86 -4.60 -5.68 1.54
C ILE A 86 -5.57 -6.29 0.52
N ARG A 87 -6.87 -6.05 0.73
CA ARG A 87 -7.93 -6.68 -0.05
C ARG A 87 -8.06 -6.10 -1.45
N GLU A 88 -9.01 -6.64 -2.19
CA GLU A 88 -9.23 -6.35 -3.61
C GLU A 88 -9.50 -4.85 -3.86
N CYS A 89 -8.93 -4.33 -4.91
CA CYS A 89 -9.11 -2.94 -5.35
C CYS A 89 -8.67 -1.88 -4.31
N VAL A 90 -7.90 -2.26 -3.30
CA VAL A 90 -7.29 -1.28 -2.38
C VAL A 90 -6.25 -0.47 -3.14
N THR A 91 -6.20 0.83 -2.88
CA THR A 91 -5.19 1.73 -3.44
C THR A 91 -4.38 2.39 -2.32
N ILE A 92 -3.05 2.43 -2.48
CA ILE A 92 -2.13 3.07 -1.52
C ILE A 92 -1.14 3.91 -2.30
N ASN A 93 -1.14 5.22 -2.07
CA ASN A 93 -0.24 6.15 -2.74
C ASN A 93 1.03 6.41 -1.91
N PRO A 94 2.17 6.73 -2.52
CA PRO A 94 3.36 7.21 -1.84
C PRO A 94 3.15 8.63 -1.30
N GLY A 95 4.15 9.16 -0.60
CA GLY A 95 4.12 10.54 -0.13
C GLY A 95 4.28 11.57 -1.25
N THR A 96 4.26 12.85 -0.87
CA THR A 96 4.55 14.00 -1.73
C THR A 96 5.63 14.87 -1.08
N ASN A 97 6.36 15.68 -1.84
CA ASN A 97 7.36 16.59 -1.28
C ASN A 97 6.77 17.55 -0.24
N GLY A 98 5.54 18.00 -0.46
CA GLY A 98 4.83 18.89 0.47
C GLY A 98 4.41 18.24 1.78
N GLY A 99 4.38 16.91 1.85
CA GLY A 99 3.90 16.14 3.00
C GLY A 99 4.98 15.37 3.78
N GLY A 100 6.24 15.57 3.44
CA GLY A 100 7.35 14.83 4.05
C GLY A 100 7.87 13.66 3.24
N GLY A 101 7.29 13.41 2.08
CA GLY A 101 7.80 12.49 1.07
C GLY A 101 7.55 11.01 1.34
N ILE A 102 6.71 10.67 2.32
CA ILE A 102 6.50 9.27 2.68
C ILE A 102 5.08 9.00 3.20
N THR A 103 4.49 7.91 2.70
CA THR A 103 3.31 7.28 3.31
C THR A 103 3.76 6.05 4.08
N LYS A 104 3.23 5.87 5.30
CA LYS A 104 3.59 4.75 6.18
C LYS A 104 2.37 3.95 6.58
N VAL A 105 2.51 2.64 6.52
CA VAL A 105 1.51 1.66 6.99
C VAL A 105 2.19 0.72 7.98
N GLY A 106 1.59 0.56 9.15
CA GLY A 106 2.08 -0.32 10.21
C GLY A 106 1.88 -1.81 9.93
N ASN A 107 1.69 -2.57 10.98
CA ASN A 107 1.66 -4.03 10.96
C ASN A 107 0.27 -4.57 11.30
N ASN A 108 0.00 -5.81 10.87
CA ASN A 108 -1.20 -6.57 11.24
C ASN A 108 -2.53 -5.85 10.91
N CYS A 109 -2.55 -5.06 9.85
CA CYS A 109 -3.72 -4.31 9.40
C CYS A 109 -4.57 -5.12 8.43
N LEU A 110 -5.87 -4.77 8.38
CA LEU A 110 -6.80 -5.24 7.38
C LEU A 110 -7.40 -4.04 6.62
N PHE A 111 -7.08 -3.92 5.35
CA PHE A 111 -7.71 -2.96 4.46
C PHE A 111 -8.71 -3.69 3.59
N MET A 112 -10.00 -3.48 3.87
CA MET A 112 -11.07 -4.17 3.15
C MET A 112 -11.22 -3.62 1.73
N VAL A 113 -12.08 -4.27 0.96
CA VAL A 113 -12.29 -3.99 -0.48
C VAL A 113 -12.48 -2.49 -0.75
N SER A 114 -11.73 -1.99 -1.72
CA SER A 114 -11.79 -0.59 -2.18
C SER A 114 -11.45 0.47 -1.13
N ALA A 115 -10.77 0.13 -0.04
CA ALA A 115 -10.20 1.15 0.85
C ALA A 115 -9.09 1.92 0.13
N HIS A 116 -8.92 3.19 0.47
CA HIS A 116 -7.90 4.06 -0.11
C HIS A 116 -7.06 4.72 0.96
N ILE A 117 -5.74 4.65 0.81
CA ILE A 117 -4.76 5.38 1.63
C ILE A 117 -4.07 6.39 0.70
N ALA A 118 -4.41 7.67 0.89
CA ALA A 118 -3.81 8.76 0.12
C ALA A 118 -2.35 9.03 0.54
N HIS A 119 -1.74 9.99 -0.13
CA HIS A 119 -0.36 10.40 0.10
C HIS A 119 -0.11 10.95 1.52
N ASP A 120 1.10 10.76 2.02
CA ASP A 120 1.57 11.29 3.30
C ASP A 120 0.76 10.85 4.52
N CYS A 121 -0.04 9.80 4.38
CA CYS A 121 -0.75 9.20 5.52
C CYS A 121 0.21 8.40 6.41
N THR A 122 -0.12 8.36 7.70
CA THR A 122 0.49 7.43 8.66
C THR A 122 -0.58 6.57 9.26
N VAL A 123 -0.47 5.25 9.08
CA VAL A 123 -1.40 4.25 9.61
C VAL A 123 -0.64 3.38 10.60
N GLY A 124 -1.13 3.29 11.83
CA GLY A 124 -0.55 2.51 12.92
C GLY A 124 -0.73 1.00 12.76
N ASP A 125 -0.53 0.28 13.85
CA ASP A 125 -0.63 -1.18 13.90
C ASP A 125 -2.07 -1.64 14.23
N ASN A 126 -2.43 -2.85 13.78
CA ASN A 126 -3.73 -3.47 14.05
C ASN A 126 -4.94 -2.66 13.57
N VAL A 127 -4.78 -1.86 12.53
CA VAL A 127 -5.85 -1.01 11.98
C VAL A 127 -6.74 -1.80 11.04
N ILE A 128 -8.05 -1.59 11.14
CA ILE A 128 -9.03 -2.13 10.20
C ILE A 128 -9.73 -0.97 9.49
N LEU A 129 -9.46 -0.83 8.19
CA LEU A 129 -10.25 0.03 7.32
C LEU A 129 -11.34 -0.81 6.65
N ALA A 130 -12.59 -0.53 6.98
CA ALA A 130 -13.73 -1.23 6.38
C ALA A 130 -13.88 -0.89 4.90
N ASN A 131 -14.84 -1.55 4.22
CA ASN A 131 -15.06 -1.39 2.79
C ASN A 131 -15.26 0.08 2.39
N SER A 132 -14.57 0.47 1.32
CA SER A 132 -14.70 1.80 0.70
C SER A 132 -14.42 2.96 1.66
N VAL A 133 -13.50 2.78 2.61
CA VAL A 133 -13.02 3.86 3.48
C VAL A 133 -11.89 4.60 2.78
N PRO A 134 -12.06 5.87 2.39
CA PRO A 134 -10.98 6.69 1.88
C PRO A 134 -10.32 7.48 3.01
N LEU A 135 -9.00 7.40 3.11
CA LEU A 135 -8.19 8.33 3.88
C LEU A 135 -7.75 9.47 2.96
N GLY A 136 -8.08 10.71 3.31
CA GLY A 136 -7.52 11.89 2.65
C GLY A 136 -6.03 12.04 2.94
N GLY A 137 -5.33 12.82 2.13
CA GLY A 137 -3.88 13.04 2.33
C GLY A 137 -3.53 13.56 3.72
N HIS A 138 -2.36 13.18 4.22
CA HIS A 138 -1.85 13.55 5.56
C HIS A 138 -2.69 13.07 6.75
N ALA A 139 -3.62 12.12 6.55
CA ALA A 139 -4.39 11.55 7.65
C ALA A 139 -3.49 10.71 8.56
N HIS A 140 -3.75 10.77 9.85
CA HIS A 140 -3.05 9.97 10.86
C HIS A 140 -4.03 9.04 11.57
N ILE A 141 -3.78 7.74 11.48
CA ILE A 141 -4.57 6.68 12.12
C ILE A 141 -3.69 6.03 13.17
N GLU A 142 -4.11 6.10 14.43
CA GLU A 142 -3.38 5.46 15.53
C GLU A 142 -3.57 3.93 15.55
N ASP A 143 -2.88 3.26 16.46
CA ASP A 143 -2.96 1.81 16.60
C ASP A 143 -4.37 1.36 17.04
N ASN A 144 -4.77 0.16 16.60
CA ASN A 144 -6.00 -0.52 16.99
C ASN A 144 -7.31 0.18 16.56
N VAL A 145 -7.23 1.11 15.61
CA VAL A 145 -8.41 1.79 15.09
C VAL A 145 -9.21 0.87 14.16
N ILE A 146 -10.53 0.87 14.33
CA ILE A 146 -11.48 0.17 13.46
C ILE A 146 -12.48 1.19 12.91
N THR A 147 -12.53 1.34 11.60
CA THR A 147 -13.52 2.19 10.92
C THR A 147 -14.76 1.39 10.56
N VAL A 148 -15.87 2.09 10.29
CA VAL A 148 -17.03 1.50 9.61
C VAL A 148 -17.01 1.84 8.12
N SER A 149 -17.72 1.06 7.31
CA SER A 149 -17.78 1.27 5.86
C SER A 149 -18.21 2.69 5.49
N TYR A 150 -17.59 3.22 4.43
CA TYR A 150 -17.80 4.59 3.94
C TYR A 150 -17.45 5.70 4.94
N THR A 151 -16.72 5.41 6.01
CA THR A 151 -16.10 6.46 6.85
C THR A 151 -15.13 7.26 6.00
N HIS A 152 -15.34 8.56 5.91
CA HIS A 152 -14.48 9.47 5.17
C HIS A 152 -13.60 10.24 6.16
N LEU A 153 -12.28 10.03 6.08
CA LEU A 153 -11.30 10.77 6.85
C LEU A 153 -10.68 11.84 5.95
N ARG A 154 -10.89 13.09 6.30
CA ARG A 154 -10.41 14.24 5.55
C ARG A 154 -8.89 14.39 5.69
N ALA A 155 -8.32 15.19 4.81
CA ALA A 155 -6.90 15.56 4.90
C ALA A 155 -6.56 16.14 6.28
N HIS A 156 -5.42 15.76 6.83
CA HIS A 156 -4.90 16.15 8.15
C HIS A 156 -5.75 15.71 9.36
N GLU A 157 -6.71 14.82 9.19
CA GLU A 157 -7.44 14.24 10.33
C GLU A 157 -6.60 13.19 11.05
N THR A 158 -6.83 13.10 12.37
CA THR A 158 -6.28 12.04 13.23
C THR A 158 -7.42 11.23 13.81
N LEU A 159 -7.37 9.91 13.66
CA LEU A 159 -8.32 8.96 14.25
C LEU A 159 -7.60 8.11 15.29
N ARG A 160 -8.19 8.05 16.50
CA ARG A 160 -7.66 7.35 17.69
C ARG A 160 -8.56 6.22 18.12
#